data_f52562767d8416eff5c09c3bb7964a62
#
_entry.id   f52562767d8416eff5c09c3bb7964a62
#
_cell.length_a   1.000
_cell.length_b   1.000
_cell.length_c   1.000
_cell.angle_alpha   90.00
_cell.angle_beta   90.00
_cell.angle_gamma   90.00
#
_symmetry.space_group_name_H-M   'P 1'
#
loop_
_entity.id
_entity.type
_entity.pdbx_description
1 polymer ?
#
loop_
_entity_poly.entity_id
_entity_poly.type
_entity_poly.pdbx_seq_one_letter_code
_entity_poly.pdbx_strand_id
1 'polypeptide(L)'
;MSQSPAHEGDRNAGALIAAVCICGPALVSLIGMAPAAALPAMAKHFDQNGDGAIIAQNIRTLPSIALIVASPISGFLGERFGRRNVLLASWALYVISGAAGLFAADAFSLVISRLILGAAGGALLTTSLALIGDYFGGHTRERVLGFGVAFASLVAAGALTAGGALVDAFGWRAPFALYLSGLPALIAAWFVIHPPHHTRTEENAAKAATGDWAPILRLWPLYALLVLSTIGMYTPAIQGPFLLSEQSAMSATAQGAIIAASSIVAIFAAALYGYIRRVLGLTSVLALVMASFGIGIMAMAGLPGAEKIFGSAIIGIGAGCAEATIASAIFLKSPDHVHGRALGLLVSALFLGQWLNPWVFAPVREAAGLSNAFWIIGAAFVVLCTALVAYRLVRGEKLDGPARSVS
;
A
#
# COMPACT_ATOMS: atom_id res chain seq x y z
N MET A 1 21.03 35.40 22.81
CA MET A 1 20.06 34.55 23.54
C MET A 1 20.44 33.10 23.30
N SER A 2 21.17 32.49 24.25
CA SER A 2 21.61 31.09 24.16
C SER A 2 20.41 30.19 24.42
N GLN A 3 20.04 29.36 23.45
CA GLN A 3 19.06 28.30 23.67
C GLN A 3 19.64 27.28 24.64
N SER A 4 18.89 26.97 25.72
CA SER A 4 19.30 26.05 26.78
C SER A 4 19.49 24.61 26.22
N PRO A 5 20.51 23.84 26.60
CA PRO A 5 20.78 22.49 26.15
C PRO A 5 19.67 21.47 26.45
N ALA A 6 18.75 21.78 27.40
CA ALA A 6 17.55 20.97 27.66
C ALA A 6 16.56 20.88 26.47
N HIS A 7 16.48 21.92 25.61
CA HIS A 7 15.60 21.92 24.45
C HIS A 7 16.12 21.10 23.25
N GLU A 8 17.42 20.85 23.19
CA GLU A 8 18.04 20.09 22.10
C GLU A 8 17.92 18.57 22.34
N GLY A 9 18.02 18.12 23.59
CA GLY A 9 17.80 16.72 23.97
C GLY A 9 16.36 16.25 23.73
N ASP A 10 15.36 17.08 24.06
CA ASP A 10 13.95 16.79 23.83
C ASP A 10 13.57 16.75 22.34
N ARG A 11 14.17 17.62 21.53
CA ARG A 11 13.98 17.62 20.07
C ARG A 11 14.55 16.37 19.40
N ASN A 12 15.73 15.94 19.82
CA ASN A 12 16.39 14.74 19.29
C ASN A 12 15.65 13.47 19.69
N ALA A 13 15.15 13.38 20.91
CA ALA A 13 14.31 12.27 21.36
C ALA A 13 13.00 12.19 20.54
N GLY A 14 12.33 13.32 20.34
CA GLY A 14 11.12 13.39 19.52
C GLY A 14 11.36 12.99 18.05
N ALA A 15 12.50 13.38 17.46
CA ALA A 15 12.86 13.01 16.11
C ALA A 15 13.12 11.49 15.96
N LEU A 16 13.78 10.88 16.94
CA LEU A 16 14.03 9.43 16.95
C LEU A 16 12.73 8.63 17.10
N ILE A 17 11.82 9.07 17.97
CA ILE A 17 10.49 8.46 18.11
C ILE A 17 9.73 8.55 16.77
N ALA A 18 9.73 9.73 16.14
CA ALA A 18 9.10 9.90 14.83
C ALA A 18 9.70 8.96 13.78
N ALA A 19 11.04 8.87 13.70
CA ALA A 19 11.72 7.99 12.76
C ALA A 19 11.33 6.51 12.95
N VAL A 20 11.32 6.00 14.19
CA VAL A 20 10.92 4.63 14.48
C VAL A 20 9.46 4.37 14.11
N CYS A 21 8.55 5.30 14.45
CA CYS A 21 7.15 5.18 14.10
C CYS A 21 6.88 5.26 12.59
N ILE A 22 7.67 6.04 11.84
CA ILE A 22 7.59 6.13 10.37
C ILE A 22 8.13 4.86 9.70
N CYS A 23 9.18 4.24 10.26
CA CYS A 23 9.75 3.00 9.72
C CYS A 23 8.73 1.86 9.66
N GLY A 24 7.77 1.78 10.61
CA GLY A 24 6.75 0.74 10.62
C GLY A 24 5.94 0.70 9.31
N PRO A 25 5.14 1.73 9.01
CA PRO A 25 4.39 1.82 7.75
C PRO A 25 5.28 1.70 6.50
N ALA A 26 6.49 2.28 6.53
CA ALA A 26 7.41 2.22 5.40
C ALA A 26 7.86 0.79 5.09
N LEU A 27 8.25 0.02 6.09
CA LEU A 27 8.69 -1.36 5.89
C LEU A 27 7.53 -2.34 5.62
N VAL A 28 6.30 -1.99 5.98
CA VAL A 28 5.11 -2.73 5.53
C VAL A 28 4.99 -2.72 4.00
N SER A 29 5.43 -1.65 3.33
CA SER A 29 5.44 -1.61 1.86
C SER A 29 6.37 -2.65 1.22
N LEU A 30 7.43 -3.10 1.92
CA LEU A 30 8.30 -4.19 1.47
C LEU A 30 7.53 -5.51 1.29
N ILE A 31 6.46 -5.74 2.08
CA ILE A 31 5.72 -7.01 2.06
C ILE A 31 5.29 -7.38 0.64
N GLY A 32 4.78 -6.39 -0.09
CA GLY A 32 4.34 -6.61 -1.46
C GLY A 32 5.39 -6.27 -2.53
N MET A 33 6.40 -5.46 -2.23
CA MET A 33 7.32 -4.94 -3.25
C MET A 33 8.62 -5.73 -3.35
N ALA A 34 9.16 -6.22 -2.22
CA ALA A 34 10.41 -6.96 -2.23
C ALA A 34 10.39 -8.21 -3.12
N PRO A 35 9.38 -9.10 -3.06
CA PRO A 35 9.35 -10.30 -3.90
C PRO A 35 8.85 -10.06 -5.33
N ALA A 36 8.42 -8.83 -5.70
CA ALA A 36 7.76 -8.59 -6.98
C ALA A 36 8.63 -9.01 -8.20
N ALA A 37 9.89 -8.63 -8.22
CA ALA A 37 10.81 -9.01 -9.31
C ALA A 37 11.15 -10.51 -9.33
N ALA A 38 10.92 -11.23 -8.22
CA ALA A 38 11.18 -12.68 -8.12
C ALA A 38 10.01 -13.54 -8.63
N LEU A 39 8.83 -12.96 -8.88
CA LEU A 39 7.61 -13.72 -9.21
C LEU A 39 7.76 -14.68 -10.39
N PRO A 40 8.39 -14.32 -11.54
CA PRO A 40 8.57 -15.26 -12.65
C PRO A 40 9.48 -16.43 -12.30
N ALA A 41 10.55 -16.17 -11.53
CA ALA A 41 11.48 -17.22 -11.09
C ALA A 41 10.84 -18.13 -10.02
N MET A 42 10.04 -17.58 -9.13
CA MET A 42 9.23 -18.34 -8.17
C MET A 42 8.18 -19.20 -8.89
N ALA A 43 7.50 -18.63 -9.90
CA ALA A 43 6.54 -19.36 -10.70
C ALA A 43 7.17 -20.59 -11.35
N LYS A 44 8.33 -20.43 -11.99
CA LYS A 44 9.07 -21.58 -12.59
C LYS A 44 9.50 -22.60 -11.54
N HIS A 45 9.87 -22.15 -10.33
CA HIS A 45 10.32 -23.06 -9.28
C HIS A 45 9.20 -23.92 -8.69
N PHE A 46 8.00 -23.36 -8.55
CA PHE A 46 6.84 -24.03 -7.98
C PHE A 46 5.88 -24.62 -9.02
N ASP A 47 6.22 -24.54 -10.30
CA ASP A 47 5.37 -25.03 -11.38
C ASP A 47 5.44 -26.55 -11.51
N GLN A 48 4.47 -27.23 -10.91
CA GLN A 48 4.34 -28.69 -11.02
C GLN A 48 3.22 -29.11 -11.97
N ASN A 49 2.17 -28.30 -12.09
CA ASN A 49 0.95 -28.63 -12.82
C ASN A 49 0.46 -27.50 -13.74
N GLY A 50 1.30 -26.51 -14.09
CA GLY A 50 0.91 -25.33 -14.85
C GLY A 50 0.34 -24.19 -13.98
N ASP A 51 0.37 -24.32 -12.65
CA ASP A 51 -0.19 -23.36 -11.68
C ASP A 51 0.87 -22.46 -11.01
N GLY A 52 2.13 -22.59 -11.40
CA GLY A 52 3.24 -21.85 -10.77
C GLY A 52 3.05 -20.33 -10.71
N ALA A 53 2.45 -19.73 -11.73
CA ALA A 53 2.22 -18.29 -11.76
C ALA A 53 1.19 -17.85 -10.69
N ILE A 54 0.09 -18.58 -10.51
CA ILE A 54 -0.91 -18.25 -9.50
C ILE A 54 -0.37 -18.50 -8.09
N ILE A 55 0.45 -19.54 -7.90
CA ILE A 55 1.12 -19.83 -6.63
C ILE A 55 2.04 -18.67 -6.24
N ALA A 56 2.91 -18.21 -7.16
CA ALA A 56 3.82 -17.10 -6.92
C ALA A 56 3.06 -15.79 -6.59
N GLN A 57 2.00 -15.49 -7.33
CA GLN A 57 1.16 -14.32 -7.10
C GLN A 57 0.44 -14.37 -5.75
N ASN A 58 -0.06 -15.55 -5.36
CA ASN A 58 -0.68 -15.75 -4.06
C ASN A 58 0.33 -15.56 -2.92
N ILE A 59 1.53 -16.16 -3.02
CA ILE A 59 2.61 -15.95 -2.04
C ILE A 59 2.88 -14.46 -1.79
N ARG A 60 2.78 -13.63 -2.83
CA ARG A 60 2.94 -12.18 -2.74
C ARG A 60 1.73 -11.49 -2.13
N THR A 61 0.51 -11.91 -2.44
CA THR A 61 -0.73 -11.17 -2.08
C THR A 61 -1.42 -11.68 -0.82
N LEU A 62 -1.20 -12.92 -0.40
CA LEU A 62 -1.74 -13.50 0.84
C LEU A 62 -1.45 -12.67 2.11
N PRO A 63 -0.27 -12.05 2.27
CA PRO A 63 -0.03 -11.17 3.41
C PRO A 63 -1.09 -10.08 3.57
N SER A 64 -1.68 -9.60 2.48
CA SER A 64 -2.69 -8.55 2.52
C SER A 64 -3.94 -8.95 3.30
N ILE A 65 -4.40 -10.21 3.16
CA ILE A 65 -5.55 -10.71 3.94
C ILE A 65 -5.20 -10.81 5.42
N ALA A 66 -4.04 -11.39 5.73
CA ALA A 66 -3.59 -11.50 7.11
C ALA A 66 -3.44 -10.12 7.76
N LEU A 67 -2.99 -9.11 7.00
CA LEU A 67 -2.88 -7.72 7.43
C LEU A 67 -4.26 -7.13 7.74
N ILE A 68 -5.26 -7.33 6.88
CA ILE A 68 -6.63 -6.84 7.07
C ILE A 68 -7.21 -7.38 8.38
N VAL A 69 -7.02 -8.67 8.65
CA VAL A 69 -7.55 -9.32 9.87
C VAL A 69 -6.77 -8.92 11.11
N ALA A 70 -5.44 -8.86 11.02
CA ALA A 70 -4.58 -8.59 12.16
C ALA A 70 -4.62 -7.12 12.62
N SER A 71 -4.90 -6.17 11.71
CA SER A 71 -4.92 -4.73 12.05
C SER A 71 -5.92 -4.39 13.18
N PRO A 72 -7.20 -4.76 13.12
CA PRO A 72 -8.13 -4.48 14.23
C PRO A 72 -7.79 -5.26 15.49
N ILE A 73 -7.32 -6.51 15.36
CA ILE A 73 -6.91 -7.34 16.50
C ILE A 73 -5.73 -6.69 17.23
N SER A 74 -4.77 -6.14 16.50
CA SER A 74 -3.60 -5.48 17.10
C SER A 74 -3.97 -4.20 17.85
N GLY A 75 -5.00 -3.49 17.43
CA GLY A 75 -5.56 -2.36 18.17
C GLY A 75 -6.03 -2.80 19.57
N PHE A 76 -6.81 -3.87 19.63
CA PHE A 76 -7.27 -4.47 20.90
C PHE A 76 -6.11 -5.00 21.74
N LEU A 77 -5.14 -5.69 21.14
CA LEU A 77 -3.94 -6.17 21.84
C LEU A 77 -3.11 -5.02 22.40
N GLY A 78 -3.02 -3.90 21.67
CA GLY A 78 -2.33 -2.69 22.10
C GLY A 78 -2.95 -2.04 23.34
N GLU A 79 -4.29 -2.11 23.46
CA GLU A 79 -5.00 -1.65 24.66
C GLU A 79 -4.79 -2.58 25.85
N ARG A 80 -4.74 -3.89 25.63
CA ARG A 80 -4.60 -4.89 26.71
C ARG A 80 -3.16 -5.10 27.19
N PHE A 81 -2.21 -5.18 26.29
CA PHE A 81 -0.80 -5.52 26.59
C PHE A 81 0.16 -4.33 26.48
N GLY A 82 -0.38 -3.16 26.11
CA GLY A 82 0.41 -1.95 25.88
C GLY A 82 0.98 -1.87 24.46
N ARG A 83 0.86 -0.69 23.83
CA ARG A 83 1.26 -0.45 22.45
C ARG A 83 2.73 -0.72 22.16
N ARG A 84 3.61 -0.41 23.14
CA ARG A 84 5.05 -0.70 23.03
C ARG A 84 5.33 -2.18 22.84
N ASN A 85 4.73 -3.03 23.67
CA ASN A 85 4.96 -4.48 23.63
C ASN A 85 4.44 -5.10 22.32
N VAL A 86 3.26 -4.66 21.87
CA VAL A 86 2.70 -5.10 20.58
C VAL A 86 3.57 -4.63 19.44
N LEU A 87 4.08 -3.40 19.45
CA LEU A 87 5.01 -2.89 18.43
C LEU A 87 6.27 -3.74 18.34
N LEU A 88 6.93 -4.02 19.48
CA LEU A 88 8.16 -4.80 19.53
C LEU A 88 7.95 -6.24 19.07
N ALA A 89 6.86 -6.88 19.52
CA ALA A 89 6.49 -8.23 19.08
C ALA A 89 6.22 -8.25 17.56
N SER A 90 5.52 -7.25 17.04
CA SER A 90 5.24 -7.11 15.59
C SER A 90 6.52 -6.94 14.78
N TRP A 91 7.48 -6.12 15.25
CA TRP A 91 8.78 -5.97 14.62
C TRP A 91 9.56 -7.29 14.58
N ALA A 92 9.61 -8.01 15.72
CA ALA A 92 10.30 -9.30 15.78
C ALA A 92 9.67 -10.32 14.83
N LEU A 93 8.34 -10.45 14.84
CA LEU A 93 7.61 -11.33 13.92
C LEU A 93 7.81 -10.94 12.47
N TYR A 94 7.80 -9.64 12.14
CA TYR A 94 8.04 -9.13 10.80
C TYR A 94 9.40 -9.55 10.26
N VAL A 95 10.47 -9.36 11.05
CA VAL A 95 11.83 -9.73 10.65
C VAL A 95 11.98 -11.24 10.49
N ILE A 96 11.53 -12.02 11.48
CA ILE A 96 11.66 -13.47 11.47
C ILE A 96 10.86 -14.08 10.32
N SER A 97 9.58 -13.74 10.19
CA SER A 97 8.73 -14.31 9.14
C SER A 97 9.09 -13.78 7.75
N GLY A 98 9.55 -12.54 7.65
CA GLY A 98 10.07 -11.96 6.41
C GLY A 98 11.29 -12.70 5.91
N ALA A 99 12.30 -12.87 6.75
CA ALA A 99 13.54 -13.55 6.44
C ALA A 99 13.37 -15.07 6.28
N ALA A 100 12.32 -15.68 6.83
CA ALA A 100 12.03 -17.11 6.66
C ALA A 100 11.93 -17.53 5.19
N GLY A 101 11.55 -16.61 4.29
CA GLY A 101 11.55 -16.86 2.85
C GLY A 101 12.93 -17.22 2.25
N LEU A 102 14.03 -16.85 2.91
CA LEU A 102 15.40 -17.23 2.50
C LEU A 102 15.62 -18.75 2.58
N PHE A 103 14.96 -19.39 3.53
CA PHE A 103 15.15 -20.81 3.88
C PHE A 103 13.96 -21.67 3.47
N ALA A 104 12.92 -21.10 2.84
CA ALA A 104 11.73 -21.84 2.46
C ALA A 104 12.05 -22.96 1.48
N ALA A 105 11.72 -24.20 1.86
CA ALA A 105 11.97 -25.39 1.06
C ALA A 105 10.84 -25.65 0.06
N ASP A 106 9.60 -25.32 0.43
CA ASP A 106 8.39 -25.59 -0.33
C ASP A 106 7.41 -24.40 -0.31
N ALA A 107 6.38 -24.45 -1.16
CA ALA A 107 5.38 -23.39 -1.25
C ALA A 107 4.57 -23.25 0.03
N PHE A 108 4.31 -24.33 0.77
CA PHE A 108 3.50 -24.31 1.97
C PHE A 108 4.20 -23.53 3.11
N SER A 109 5.48 -23.85 3.38
CA SER A 109 6.29 -23.13 4.39
C SER A 109 6.39 -21.65 4.06
N LEU A 110 6.54 -21.33 2.75
CA LEU A 110 6.56 -19.95 2.29
C LEU A 110 5.23 -19.25 2.53
N VAL A 111 4.09 -19.88 2.21
CA VAL A 111 2.74 -19.35 2.48
C VAL A 111 2.54 -19.06 3.96
N ILE A 112 2.89 -19.97 4.85
CA ILE A 112 2.77 -19.76 6.30
C ILE A 112 3.60 -18.55 6.74
N SER A 113 4.84 -18.46 6.28
CA SER A 113 5.70 -17.32 6.59
C SER A 113 5.09 -15.98 6.09
N ARG A 114 4.43 -15.99 4.92
CA ARG A 114 3.75 -14.80 4.36
C ARG A 114 2.51 -14.39 5.17
N LEU A 115 1.73 -15.35 5.64
CA LEU A 115 0.57 -15.06 6.50
C LEU A 115 1.02 -14.44 7.84
N ILE A 116 2.05 -15.00 8.46
CA ILE A 116 2.63 -14.44 9.70
C ILE A 116 3.20 -13.04 9.44
N LEU A 117 3.90 -12.85 8.32
CA LEU A 117 4.43 -11.54 7.91
C LEU A 117 3.31 -10.51 7.71
N GLY A 118 2.22 -10.91 7.07
CA GLY A 118 1.06 -10.04 6.88
C GLY A 118 0.41 -9.65 8.20
N ALA A 119 0.23 -10.59 9.12
CA ALA A 119 -0.29 -10.33 10.45
C ALA A 119 0.63 -9.37 11.24
N ALA A 120 1.93 -9.63 11.21
CA ALA A 120 2.93 -8.76 11.82
C ALA A 120 2.93 -7.36 11.20
N GLY A 121 2.81 -7.26 9.87
CA GLY A 121 2.71 -5.99 9.15
C GLY A 121 1.46 -5.19 9.52
N GLY A 122 0.31 -5.83 9.64
CA GLY A 122 -0.94 -5.20 10.07
C GLY A 122 -0.86 -4.66 11.49
N ALA A 123 -0.29 -5.43 12.41
CA ALA A 123 -0.06 -5.01 13.77
C ALA A 123 0.96 -3.86 13.85
N LEU A 124 2.03 -3.94 13.06
CA LEU A 124 3.07 -2.92 12.98
C LEU A 124 2.52 -1.59 12.46
N LEU A 125 1.74 -1.63 11.37
CA LEU A 125 1.11 -0.45 10.77
C LEU A 125 0.17 0.23 11.77
N THR A 126 -0.76 -0.53 12.34
CA THR A 126 -1.77 0.00 13.26
C THR A 126 -1.13 0.58 14.52
N THR A 127 -0.17 -0.14 15.12
CA THR A 127 0.47 0.30 16.36
C THR A 127 1.37 1.51 16.14
N SER A 128 2.09 1.58 15.01
CA SER A 128 2.92 2.74 14.66
C SER A 128 2.06 3.99 14.47
N LEU A 129 0.95 3.91 13.73
CA LEU A 129 0.02 5.04 13.54
C LEU A 129 -0.62 5.48 14.86
N ALA A 130 -0.96 4.53 15.75
CA ALA A 130 -1.49 4.84 17.07
C ALA A 130 -0.45 5.58 17.93
N LEU A 131 0.81 5.13 17.94
CA LEU A 131 1.89 5.79 18.67
C LEU A 131 2.19 7.20 18.12
N ILE A 132 2.14 7.40 16.79
CA ILE A 132 2.23 8.76 16.22
C ILE A 132 1.13 9.64 16.79
N GLY A 133 -0.09 9.12 16.94
CA GLY A 133 -1.20 9.84 17.57
C GLY A 133 -0.99 10.16 19.04
N ASP A 134 -0.28 9.30 19.79
CA ASP A 134 -0.01 9.49 21.20
C ASP A 134 1.14 10.47 21.48
N TYR A 135 2.21 10.41 20.67
CA TYR A 135 3.40 11.22 20.88
C TYR A 135 3.30 12.61 20.22
N PHE A 136 2.54 12.76 19.15
CA PHE A 136 2.50 13.97 18.34
C PHE A 136 1.09 14.53 18.21
N GLY A 137 0.94 15.86 18.40
CA GLY A 137 -0.32 16.58 18.22
C GLY A 137 -0.29 17.58 17.06
N GLY A 138 -1.48 18.01 16.61
CA GLY A 138 -1.66 19.10 15.63
C GLY A 138 -0.81 18.95 14.37
N HIS A 139 -0.21 20.06 13.93
CA HIS A 139 0.61 20.11 12.72
C HIS A 139 1.86 19.20 12.74
N THR A 140 2.42 18.91 13.93
CA THR A 140 3.56 17.99 14.02
C THR A 140 3.15 16.57 13.64
N ARG A 141 1.98 16.11 14.10
CA ARG A 141 1.42 14.81 13.71
C ARG A 141 1.20 14.72 12.20
N GLU A 142 0.60 15.74 11.60
CA GLU A 142 0.36 15.77 10.14
C GLU A 142 1.68 15.71 9.36
N ARG A 143 2.70 16.45 9.81
CA ARG A 143 4.03 16.42 9.20
C ARG A 143 4.68 15.04 9.31
N VAL A 144 4.63 14.39 10.48
CA VAL A 144 5.18 13.05 10.69
C VAL A 144 4.48 12.02 9.80
N LEU A 145 3.14 12.08 9.69
CA LEU A 145 2.38 11.20 8.80
C LEU A 145 2.74 11.44 7.32
N GLY A 146 2.87 12.70 6.90
CA GLY A 146 3.30 13.05 5.54
C GLY A 146 4.69 12.52 5.19
N PHE A 147 5.66 12.67 6.09
CA PHE A 147 6.99 12.07 5.92
C PHE A 147 6.93 10.55 5.90
N GLY A 148 6.03 9.92 6.67
CA GLY A 148 5.81 8.48 6.67
C GLY A 148 5.38 7.97 5.30
N VAL A 149 4.43 8.63 4.65
CA VAL A 149 3.96 8.27 3.30
C VAL A 149 5.07 8.44 2.26
N ALA A 150 5.81 9.56 2.31
CA ALA A 150 6.93 9.80 1.39
C ALA A 150 8.03 8.74 1.55
N PHE A 151 8.39 8.41 2.79
CA PHE A 151 9.40 7.39 3.09
C PHE A 151 8.92 5.98 2.68
N ALA A 152 7.66 5.62 2.91
CA ALA A 152 7.08 4.36 2.46
C ALA A 152 7.14 4.21 0.93
N SER A 153 6.86 5.28 0.19
CA SER A 153 6.94 5.28 -1.27
C SER A 153 8.39 5.12 -1.77
N LEU A 154 9.35 5.76 -1.09
CA LEU A 154 10.78 5.61 -1.41
C LEU A 154 11.26 4.18 -1.13
N VAL A 155 10.87 3.60 0.01
CA VAL A 155 11.17 2.21 0.38
C VAL A 155 10.55 1.25 -0.63
N ALA A 156 9.31 1.48 -1.08
CA ALA A 156 8.64 0.65 -2.09
C ALA A 156 9.39 0.68 -3.43
N ALA A 157 9.79 1.86 -3.92
CA ALA A 157 10.54 2.00 -5.16
C ALA A 157 11.93 1.35 -5.06
N GLY A 158 12.64 1.59 -3.94
CA GLY A 158 13.93 0.97 -3.65
C GLY A 158 13.85 -0.55 -3.56
N ALA A 159 12.79 -1.09 -2.96
CA ALA A 159 12.57 -2.52 -2.84
C ALA A 159 12.40 -3.22 -4.20
N LEU A 160 11.74 -2.58 -5.15
CA LEU A 160 11.55 -3.12 -6.50
C LEU A 160 12.87 -3.24 -7.25
N THR A 161 13.71 -2.19 -7.22
CA THR A 161 15.02 -2.18 -7.88
C THR A 161 16.04 -3.07 -7.16
N ALA A 162 16.16 -2.94 -5.84
CA ALA A 162 17.04 -3.77 -5.04
C ALA A 162 16.63 -5.24 -5.07
N GLY A 163 15.32 -5.52 -5.02
CA GLY A 163 14.78 -6.87 -5.15
C GLY A 163 15.15 -7.49 -6.49
N GLY A 164 15.05 -6.73 -7.59
CA GLY A 164 15.50 -7.19 -8.92
C GLY A 164 16.99 -7.51 -8.96
N ALA A 165 17.84 -6.63 -8.44
CA ALA A 165 19.29 -6.84 -8.38
C ALA A 165 19.67 -8.07 -7.54
N LEU A 166 18.97 -8.29 -6.44
CA LEU A 166 19.15 -9.50 -5.61
C LEU A 166 18.74 -10.77 -6.34
N VAL A 167 17.66 -10.73 -7.13
CA VAL A 167 17.24 -11.88 -7.95
C VAL A 167 18.28 -12.20 -9.00
N ASP A 168 18.82 -11.19 -9.72
CA ASP A 168 19.83 -11.38 -10.74
C ASP A 168 21.15 -11.95 -10.17
N ALA A 169 21.54 -11.53 -8.95
CA ALA A 169 22.79 -11.95 -8.34
C ALA A 169 22.71 -13.28 -7.59
N PHE A 170 21.59 -13.54 -6.89
CA PHE A 170 21.49 -14.63 -5.90
C PHE A 170 20.22 -15.48 -6.04
N GLY A 171 19.39 -15.20 -7.07
CA GLY A 171 18.16 -15.94 -7.33
C GLY A 171 16.95 -15.49 -6.51
N TRP A 172 15.80 -16.14 -6.73
CA TRP A 172 14.48 -15.70 -6.28
C TRP A 172 14.30 -15.60 -4.75
N ARG A 173 15.14 -16.30 -3.97
CA ARG A 173 15.10 -16.22 -2.50
C ARG A 173 15.72 -14.95 -1.94
N ALA A 174 16.68 -14.36 -2.64
CA ALA A 174 17.49 -13.25 -2.12
C ALA A 174 16.71 -11.98 -1.74
N PRO A 175 15.63 -11.56 -2.43
CA PRO A 175 14.82 -10.42 -2.02
C PRO A 175 14.23 -10.52 -0.62
N PHE A 176 14.07 -11.72 -0.07
CA PHE A 176 13.59 -11.90 1.30
C PHE A 176 14.59 -11.40 2.36
N ALA A 177 15.87 -11.22 2.00
CA ALA A 177 16.85 -10.58 2.86
C ALA A 177 16.52 -9.11 3.16
N LEU A 178 15.75 -8.44 2.30
CA LEU A 178 15.35 -7.05 2.52
C LEU A 178 14.53 -6.87 3.81
N TYR A 179 13.84 -7.90 4.29
CA TYR A 179 13.10 -7.83 5.56
C TYR A 179 14.01 -7.73 6.78
N LEU A 180 15.29 -8.12 6.66
CA LEU A 180 16.29 -7.92 7.71
C LEU A 180 16.56 -6.44 7.97
N SER A 181 16.23 -5.53 7.03
CA SER A 181 16.27 -4.09 7.26
C SER A 181 15.36 -3.62 8.40
N GLY A 182 14.43 -4.46 8.86
CA GLY A 182 13.64 -4.23 10.06
C GLY A 182 14.41 -4.40 11.38
N LEU A 183 15.58 -5.08 11.37
CA LEU A 183 16.39 -5.27 12.60
C LEU A 183 16.87 -3.95 13.23
N PRO A 184 17.45 -3.00 12.50
CA PRO A 184 17.82 -1.71 13.06
C PRO A 184 16.63 -0.96 13.67
N ALA A 185 15.46 -1.02 13.01
CA ALA A 185 14.23 -0.40 13.49
C ALA A 185 13.71 -1.08 14.77
N LEU A 186 13.76 -2.41 14.85
CA LEU A 186 13.42 -3.17 16.06
C LEU A 186 14.34 -2.79 17.23
N ILE A 187 15.65 -2.74 17.01
CA ILE A 187 16.63 -2.34 18.02
C ILE A 187 16.37 -0.90 18.47
N ALA A 188 16.17 0.03 17.53
CA ALA A 188 15.87 1.41 17.86
C ALA A 188 14.55 1.53 18.64
N ALA A 189 13.49 0.79 18.23
CA ALA A 189 12.21 0.77 18.93
C ALA A 189 12.34 0.29 20.38
N TRP A 190 13.20 -0.70 20.63
CA TRP A 190 13.45 -1.22 22.00
C TRP A 190 13.94 -0.15 22.97
N PHE A 191 14.84 0.73 22.50
CA PHE A 191 15.46 1.76 23.32
C PHE A 191 14.68 3.09 23.33
N VAL A 192 13.99 3.41 22.24
CA VAL A 192 13.40 4.74 22.03
C VAL A 192 11.92 4.80 22.41
N ILE A 193 11.17 3.71 22.19
CA ILE A 193 9.73 3.71 22.47
C ILE A 193 9.47 3.37 23.93
N HIS A 194 8.91 4.32 24.67
CA HIS A 194 8.47 4.17 26.06
C HIS A 194 6.94 4.05 26.12
N PRO A 195 6.36 3.45 27.17
CA PRO A 195 4.90 3.44 27.32
C PRO A 195 4.37 4.87 27.41
N PRO A 196 3.43 5.26 26.53
CA PRO A 196 2.83 6.59 26.63
C PRO A 196 1.99 6.71 27.90
N HIS A 197 2.09 7.87 28.57
CA HIS A 197 1.40 8.14 29.85
C HIS A 197 -0.10 8.51 29.70
N HIS A 198 -0.73 8.26 28.56
CA HIS A 198 -2.11 8.65 28.33
C HIS A 198 -3.10 7.51 28.57
N THR A 199 -3.87 7.64 29.64
CA THR A 199 -5.13 6.94 29.86
C THR A 199 -6.15 7.44 28.85
N ARG A 200 -6.44 6.63 27.83
CA ARG A 200 -7.57 6.89 26.91
C ARG A 200 -8.85 6.71 27.74
N THR A 201 -9.69 7.73 27.76
CA THR A 201 -10.95 7.70 28.52
C THR A 201 -11.82 6.55 27.97
N GLU A 202 -12.23 5.64 28.86
CA GLU A 202 -13.09 4.46 28.56
C GLU A 202 -14.37 4.86 27.80
N GLU A 203 -14.82 6.10 27.99
CA GLU A 203 -15.98 6.69 27.32
C GLU A 203 -15.86 6.74 25.77
N ASN A 204 -14.64 6.92 25.23
CA ASN A 204 -14.40 6.92 23.79
C ASN A 204 -14.37 5.50 23.19
N ALA A 205 -13.95 4.52 23.95
CA ALA A 205 -13.98 3.12 23.53
C ALA A 205 -15.42 2.57 23.51
N ALA A 206 -16.24 2.90 24.51
CA ALA A 206 -17.64 2.49 24.57
C ALA A 206 -18.48 3.12 23.44
N LYS A 207 -18.29 4.39 23.12
CA LYS A 207 -18.96 5.06 21.97
C LYS A 207 -18.59 4.48 20.61
N ALA A 208 -17.37 3.92 20.49
CA ALA A 208 -16.96 3.23 19.27
C ALA A 208 -17.61 1.84 19.10
N ALA A 209 -17.98 1.18 20.19
CA ALA A 209 -18.49 -0.20 20.18
C ALA A 209 -19.98 -0.32 19.79
N THR A 210 -20.80 0.71 20.01
CA THR A 210 -22.27 0.69 19.84
C THR A 210 -22.79 1.46 18.61
N GLY A 211 -21.92 1.83 17.69
CA GLY A 211 -22.28 2.76 16.62
C GLY A 211 -23.02 2.13 15.43
N ASP A 212 -23.93 2.86 14.85
CA ASP A 212 -24.61 2.56 13.60
C ASP A 212 -23.61 2.42 12.43
N TRP A 213 -23.63 1.30 11.73
CA TRP A 213 -22.84 1.01 10.55
C TRP A 213 -23.51 1.45 9.25
N ALA A 214 -24.80 1.76 9.28
CA ALA A 214 -25.58 2.09 8.09
C ALA A 214 -25.00 3.28 7.28
N PRO A 215 -24.52 4.40 7.90
CA PRO A 215 -23.91 5.49 7.15
C PRO A 215 -22.65 5.07 6.40
N ILE A 216 -21.85 4.15 6.97
CA ILE A 216 -20.62 3.65 6.38
C ILE A 216 -20.93 2.69 5.24
N LEU A 217 -21.86 1.76 5.44
CA LEU A 217 -22.26 0.77 4.45
C LEU A 217 -22.90 1.42 3.22
N ARG A 218 -23.58 2.57 3.36
CA ARG A 218 -24.09 3.34 2.22
C ARG A 218 -22.97 3.86 1.29
N LEU A 219 -21.73 3.94 1.78
CA LEU A 219 -20.57 4.37 1.00
C LEU A 219 -19.89 3.21 0.24
N TRP A 220 -20.52 2.01 0.19
CA TRP A 220 -19.99 0.84 -0.51
C TRP A 220 -19.51 1.12 -1.94
N PRO A 221 -20.14 2.04 -2.76
CA PRO A 221 -19.62 2.30 -4.11
C PRO A 221 -18.25 2.94 -4.09
N LEU A 222 -17.92 3.77 -3.07
CA LEU A 222 -16.60 4.37 -2.91
C LEU A 222 -15.55 3.33 -2.52
N TYR A 223 -15.92 2.40 -1.63
CA TYR A 223 -15.03 1.28 -1.28
C TYR A 223 -14.82 0.34 -2.46
N ALA A 224 -15.86 0.03 -3.23
CA ALA A 224 -15.74 -0.76 -4.45
C ALA A 224 -14.84 -0.07 -5.48
N LEU A 225 -14.97 1.24 -5.65
CA LEU A 225 -14.10 2.02 -6.53
C LEU A 225 -12.65 2.04 -6.04
N LEU A 226 -12.42 2.02 -4.72
CA LEU A 226 -11.09 1.90 -4.14
C LEU A 226 -10.49 0.52 -4.41
N VAL A 227 -11.26 -0.55 -4.23
CA VAL A 227 -10.83 -1.92 -4.56
C VAL A 227 -10.42 -2.01 -6.04
N LEU A 228 -11.24 -1.48 -6.95
CA LEU A 228 -10.92 -1.42 -8.37
C LEU A 228 -9.64 -0.59 -8.63
N SER A 229 -9.53 0.57 -7.99
CA SER A 229 -8.34 1.42 -8.11
C SER A 229 -7.07 0.70 -7.67
N THR A 230 -7.14 -0.07 -6.59
CA THR A 230 -5.98 -0.82 -6.08
C THR A 230 -5.64 -2.03 -6.94
N ILE A 231 -6.60 -2.66 -7.61
CA ILE A 231 -6.32 -3.65 -8.66
C ILE A 231 -5.45 -3.01 -9.74
N GLY A 232 -5.83 -1.84 -10.28
CA GLY A 232 -5.04 -1.11 -11.28
C GLY A 232 -3.67 -0.68 -10.76
N MET A 233 -3.62 -0.09 -9.56
CA MET A 233 -2.41 0.40 -8.91
C MET A 233 -1.35 -0.69 -8.72
N TYR A 234 -1.75 -1.89 -8.30
CA TYR A 234 -0.82 -3.00 -8.04
C TYR A 234 -0.52 -3.87 -9.27
N THR A 235 -1.20 -3.65 -10.41
CA THR A 235 -0.95 -4.41 -11.65
C THR A 235 0.51 -4.42 -12.08
N PRO A 236 1.27 -3.28 -12.10
CA PRO A 236 2.68 -3.33 -12.46
C PRO A 236 3.51 -4.25 -11.58
N ALA A 237 3.26 -4.24 -10.29
CA ALA A 237 4.06 -5.00 -9.33
C ALA A 237 3.62 -6.48 -9.19
N ILE A 238 2.40 -6.86 -9.58
CA ILE A 238 1.90 -8.25 -9.50
C ILE A 238 1.99 -8.94 -10.85
N GLN A 239 1.51 -8.28 -11.90
CA GLN A 239 1.42 -8.87 -13.25
C GLN A 239 2.58 -8.44 -14.15
N GLY A 240 3.15 -7.24 -13.90
CA GLY A 240 4.23 -6.67 -14.70
C GLY A 240 5.45 -7.58 -14.85
N PRO A 241 5.99 -8.22 -13.79
CA PRO A 241 7.12 -9.13 -13.92
C PRO A 241 6.88 -10.28 -14.89
N PHE A 242 5.67 -10.85 -14.90
CA PHE A 242 5.31 -11.92 -15.85
C PHE A 242 5.24 -11.38 -17.28
N LEU A 243 4.60 -10.23 -17.51
CA LEU A 243 4.52 -9.60 -18.83
C LEU A 243 5.94 -9.27 -19.37
N LEU A 244 6.80 -8.69 -18.52
CA LEU A 244 8.15 -8.33 -18.90
C LEU A 244 9.03 -9.54 -19.18
N SER A 245 8.88 -10.62 -18.42
CA SER A 245 9.63 -11.87 -18.65
C SER A 245 9.15 -12.63 -19.88
N GLU A 246 7.88 -12.54 -20.25
CA GLU A 246 7.31 -13.20 -21.43
C GLU A 246 7.66 -12.45 -22.73
N GLN A 247 7.62 -11.12 -22.71
CA GLN A 247 7.81 -10.29 -23.91
C GLN A 247 9.24 -9.81 -24.15
N SER A 248 10.12 -9.92 -23.14
CA SER A 248 11.47 -9.33 -23.20
C SER A 248 12.45 -10.15 -22.38
N ALA A 249 13.64 -10.39 -22.91
CA ALA A 249 14.74 -11.03 -22.18
C ALA A 249 15.44 -10.02 -21.23
N MET A 250 14.65 -9.34 -20.38
CA MET A 250 15.17 -8.35 -19.43
C MET A 250 15.61 -9.00 -18.13
N SER A 251 16.70 -8.45 -17.54
CA SER A 251 17.10 -8.80 -16.17
C SER A 251 16.03 -8.43 -15.15
N ALA A 252 15.99 -9.11 -14.01
CA ALA A 252 15.04 -8.79 -12.94
C ALA A 252 15.26 -7.37 -12.40
N THR A 253 16.50 -6.86 -12.42
CA THR A 253 16.82 -5.47 -12.09
C THR A 253 16.12 -4.49 -13.03
N ALA A 254 16.19 -4.71 -14.34
CA ALA A 254 15.52 -3.85 -15.33
C ALA A 254 14.00 -3.91 -15.18
N GLN A 255 13.42 -5.10 -14.96
CA GLN A 255 12.01 -5.26 -14.65
C GLN A 255 11.59 -4.48 -13.40
N GLY A 256 12.37 -4.59 -12.32
CA GLY A 256 12.17 -3.85 -11.08
C GLY A 256 12.20 -2.33 -11.28
N ALA A 257 13.14 -1.82 -12.09
CA ALA A 257 13.23 -0.40 -12.41
C ALA A 257 12.02 0.13 -13.20
N ILE A 258 11.55 -0.64 -14.21
CA ILE A 258 10.32 -0.31 -14.95
C ILE A 258 9.12 -0.23 -14.01
N ILE A 259 8.97 -1.20 -13.13
CA ILE A 259 7.85 -1.25 -12.18
C ILE A 259 7.96 -0.11 -11.14
N ALA A 260 9.17 0.19 -10.67
CA ALA A 260 9.42 1.25 -9.70
C ALA A 260 9.01 2.64 -10.21
N ALA A 261 8.98 2.86 -11.53
CA ALA A 261 8.54 4.12 -12.11
C ALA A 261 7.13 4.52 -11.66
N SER A 262 6.21 3.55 -11.48
CA SER A 262 4.88 3.82 -10.93
C SER A 262 4.94 4.40 -9.51
N SER A 263 5.77 3.85 -8.64
CA SER A 263 5.93 4.33 -7.26
C SER A 263 6.56 5.72 -7.22
N ILE A 264 7.56 5.97 -8.07
CA ILE A 264 8.23 7.28 -8.15
C ILE A 264 7.25 8.35 -8.61
N VAL A 265 6.51 8.10 -9.69
CA VAL A 265 5.53 9.06 -10.22
C VAL A 265 4.37 9.26 -9.24
N ALA A 266 3.97 8.21 -8.50
CA ALA A 266 2.94 8.33 -7.48
C ALA A 266 3.31 9.32 -6.36
N ILE A 267 4.59 9.43 -5.98
CA ILE A 267 5.06 10.43 -5.00
C ILE A 267 4.76 11.85 -5.49
N PHE A 268 5.11 12.15 -6.75
CA PHE A 268 4.87 13.47 -7.34
C PHE A 268 3.38 13.76 -7.52
N ALA A 269 2.61 12.76 -7.98
CA ALA A 269 1.16 12.89 -8.14
C ALA A 269 0.46 13.13 -6.80
N ALA A 270 0.86 12.43 -5.73
CA ALA A 270 0.35 12.63 -4.39
C ALA A 270 0.73 14.02 -3.84
N ALA A 271 1.96 14.49 -4.06
CA ALA A 271 2.39 15.83 -3.66
C ALA A 271 1.59 16.94 -4.38
N LEU A 272 1.26 16.72 -5.64
CA LEU A 272 0.47 17.65 -6.46
C LEU A 272 -1.05 17.48 -6.28
N TYR A 273 -1.51 16.48 -5.54
CA TYR A 273 -2.93 16.16 -5.41
C TYR A 273 -3.81 17.35 -5.01
N GLY A 274 -3.36 18.15 -4.05
CA GLY A 274 -4.10 19.33 -3.61
C GLY A 274 -4.35 20.35 -4.73
N TYR A 275 -3.36 20.56 -5.60
CA TYR A 275 -3.48 21.41 -6.77
C TYR A 275 -4.41 20.79 -7.83
N ILE A 276 -4.18 19.51 -8.16
CA ILE A 276 -5.01 18.76 -9.12
C ILE A 276 -6.48 18.79 -8.69
N ARG A 277 -6.74 18.58 -7.40
CA ARG A 277 -8.10 18.57 -6.83
C ARG A 277 -8.80 19.91 -6.91
N ARG A 278 -8.06 21.03 -6.75
CA ARG A 278 -8.60 22.39 -6.89
C ARG A 278 -9.01 22.69 -8.33
N VAL A 279 -8.23 22.22 -9.30
CA VAL A 279 -8.47 22.51 -10.73
C VAL A 279 -9.55 21.61 -11.31
N LEU A 280 -9.50 20.31 -11.03
CA LEU A 280 -10.33 19.31 -11.71
C LEU A 280 -11.63 18.96 -10.97
N GLY A 281 -11.69 19.10 -9.65
CA GLY A 281 -12.80 18.60 -8.85
C GLY A 281 -12.74 17.09 -8.62
N LEU A 282 -13.62 16.59 -7.71
CA LEU A 282 -13.56 15.21 -7.20
C LEU A 282 -13.80 14.16 -8.32
N THR A 283 -14.89 14.29 -9.04
CA THR A 283 -15.30 13.32 -10.09
C THR A 283 -14.30 13.27 -11.24
N SER A 284 -13.73 14.43 -11.60
CA SER A 284 -12.72 14.49 -12.67
C SER A 284 -11.39 13.88 -12.24
N VAL A 285 -11.01 14.01 -10.97
CA VAL A 285 -9.80 13.33 -10.46
C VAL A 285 -10.03 11.82 -10.43
N LEU A 286 -11.23 11.33 -10.07
CA LEU A 286 -11.57 9.91 -10.18
C LEU A 286 -11.51 9.41 -11.63
N ALA A 287 -12.03 10.20 -12.59
CA ALA A 287 -11.91 9.87 -14.00
C ALA A 287 -10.44 9.84 -14.48
N LEU A 288 -9.62 10.81 -14.05
CA LEU A 288 -8.17 10.82 -14.31
C LEU A 288 -7.48 9.56 -13.75
N VAL A 289 -7.85 9.13 -12.54
CA VAL A 289 -7.34 7.90 -11.92
C VAL A 289 -7.67 6.69 -12.77
N MET A 290 -8.93 6.54 -13.20
CA MET A 290 -9.34 5.42 -14.06
C MET A 290 -8.67 5.48 -15.43
N ALA A 291 -8.56 6.68 -16.04
CA ALA A 291 -7.87 6.87 -17.31
C ALA A 291 -6.39 6.47 -17.22
N SER A 292 -5.69 6.91 -16.18
CA SER A 292 -4.27 6.59 -16.00
C SER A 292 -4.04 5.10 -15.77
N PHE A 293 -4.90 4.41 -15.02
CA PHE A 293 -4.81 2.95 -14.92
C PHE A 293 -5.08 2.27 -16.26
N GLY A 294 -6.17 2.65 -16.97
CA GLY A 294 -6.50 2.05 -18.25
C GLY A 294 -5.41 2.24 -19.29
N ILE A 295 -5.01 3.48 -19.55
CA ILE A 295 -3.98 3.83 -20.56
C ILE A 295 -2.63 3.22 -20.17
N GLY A 296 -2.25 3.33 -18.89
CA GLY A 296 -0.95 2.81 -18.42
C GLY A 296 -0.85 1.29 -18.51
N ILE A 297 -1.91 0.55 -18.16
CA ILE A 297 -1.96 -0.92 -18.26
C ILE A 297 -1.87 -1.33 -19.75
N MET A 298 -2.62 -0.70 -20.64
CA MET A 298 -2.56 -0.95 -22.10
C MET A 298 -1.18 -0.60 -22.67
N ALA A 299 -0.57 0.52 -22.24
CA ALA A 299 0.77 0.92 -22.66
C ALA A 299 1.85 -0.08 -22.21
N MET A 300 1.72 -0.67 -21.01
CA MET A 300 2.63 -1.74 -20.60
C MET A 300 2.59 -2.97 -21.51
N ALA A 301 1.43 -3.31 -22.08
CA ALA A 301 1.32 -4.42 -23.03
C ALA A 301 1.77 -4.03 -24.46
N GLY A 302 1.48 -2.81 -24.89
CA GLY A 302 1.67 -2.37 -26.28
C GLY A 302 3.03 -1.78 -26.59
N LEU A 303 3.73 -1.20 -25.61
CA LEU A 303 5.05 -0.60 -25.82
C LEU A 303 6.16 -1.67 -25.84
N PRO A 304 7.20 -1.51 -26.68
CA PRO A 304 8.30 -2.46 -26.74
C PRO A 304 9.32 -2.24 -25.61
N GLY A 305 10.01 -3.29 -25.22
CA GLY A 305 11.22 -3.25 -24.40
C GLY A 305 11.12 -2.33 -23.18
N ALA A 306 12.12 -1.48 -23.01
CA ALA A 306 12.21 -0.54 -21.87
C ALA A 306 11.18 0.59 -21.90
N GLU A 307 10.53 0.87 -23.05
CA GLU A 307 9.51 1.90 -23.16
C GLU A 307 8.26 1.63 -22.31
N LYS A 308 8.07 0.37 -21.87
CA LYS A 308 7.04 -0.01 -20.89
C LYS A 308 7.11 0.78 -19.58
N ILE A 309 8.24 1.45 -19.31
CA ILE A 309 8.40 2.38 -18.19
C ILE A 309 7.38 3.53 -18.24
N PHE A 310 7.01 4.00 -19.44
CA PHE A 310 6.00 5.04 -19.61
C PHE A 310 4.61 4.53 -19.19
N GLY A 311 4.27 3.28 -19.51
CA GLY A 311 3.02 2.66 -19.06
C GLY A 311 2.96 2.57 -17.54
N SER A 312 4.03 2.10 -16.91
CA SER A 312 4.17 2.05 -15.45
C SER A 312 4.10 3.45 -14.83
N ALA A 313 4.77 4.45 -15.40
CA ALA A 313 4.76 5.83 -14.95
C ALA A 313 3.33 6.45 -15.00
N ILE A 314 2.59 6.19 -16.08
CA ILE A 314 1.19 6.65 -16.22
C ILE A 314 0.32 6.05 -15.11
N ILE A 315 0.46 4.76 -14.78
CA ILE A 315 -0.23 4.13 -13.65
C ILE A 315 0.08 4.86 -12.33
N GLY A 316 1.32 5.34 -12.17
CA GLY A 316 1.76 6.11 -11.00
C GLY A 316 0.95 7.38 -10.76
N ILE A 317 0.49 8.06 -11.81
CA ILE A 317 -0.38 9.25 -11.68
C ILE A 317 -1.68 8.89 -10.95
N GLY A 318 -2.33 7.82 -11.40
CA GLY A 318 -3.55 7.31 -10.77
C GLY A 318 -3.29 6.83 -9.33
N ALA A 319 -2.21 6.10 -9.12
CA ALA A 319 -1.84 5.55 -7.81
C ALA A 319 -1.64 6.65 -6.76
N GLY A 320 -0.97 7.77 -7.11
CA GLY A 320 -0.76 8.88 -6.19
C GLY A 320 -2.03 9.67 -5.83
N CYS A 321 -3.05 9.64 -6.71
CA CYS A 321 -4.29 10.38 -6.49
C CYS A 321 -5.44 9.53 -5.94
N ALA A 322 -5.45 8.20 -6.15
CA ALA A 322 -6.60 7.34 -5.90
C ALA A 322 -7.07 7.36 -4.44
N GLU A 323 -6.17 7.02 -3.52
CA GLU A 323 -6.48 6.91 -2.10
C GLU A 323 -6.95 8.24 -1.52
N ALA A 324 -6.20 9.32 -1.77
CA ALA A 324 -6.53 10.65 -1.27
C ALA A 324 -7.90 11.14 -1.80
N THR A 325 -8.23 10.84 -3.06
CA THR A 325 -9.50 11.22 -3.68
C THR A 325 -10.67 10.49 -3.03
N ILE A 326 -10.54 9.18 -2.86
CA ILE A 326 -11.63 8.36 -2.30
C ILE A 326 -11.77 8.62 -0.81
N ALA A 327 -10.66 8.77 -0.06
CA ALA A 327 -10.70 9.17 1.34
C ALA A 327 -11.41 10.52 1.52
N SER A 328 -11.08 11.53 0.69
CA SER A 328 -11.76 12.82 0.71
C SER A 328 -13.26 12.69 0.43
N ALA A 329 -13.65 11.84 -0.52
CA ALA A 329 -15.06 11.59 -0.82
C ALA A 329 -15.81 10.90 0.34
N ILE A 330 -15.15 9.96 1.03
CA ILE A 330 -15.69 9.29 2.21
C ILE A 330 -15.90 10.30 3.34
N PHE A 331 -14.90 11.13 3.64
CA PHE A 331 -15.01 12.17 4.69
C PHE A 331 -16.11 13.18 4.41
N LEU A 332 -16.26 13.61 3.16
CA LEU A 332 -17.32 14.56 2.77
C LEU A 332 -18.73 13.99 2.91
N LYS A 333 -18.88 12.66 2.81
CA LYS A 333 -20.19 11.99 2.80
C LYS A 333 -20.51 11.24 4.09
N SER A 334 -19.57 11.13 5.02
CA SER A 334 -19.74 10.43 6.30
C SER A 334 -19.82 11.43 7.46
N PRO A 335 -20.67 11.18 8.47
CA PRO A 335 -20.67 11.95 9.71
C PRO A 335 -19.36 11.81 10.48
N ASP A 336 -18.94 12.87 11.19
CA ASP A 336 -17.64 12.93 11.89
C ASP A 336 -17.42 11.77 12.89
N HIS A 337 -18.49 11.35 13.60
CA HIS A 337 -18.41 10.28 14.60
C HIS A 337 -18.10 8.88 14.03
N VAL A 338 -18.23 8.67 12.71
CA VAL A 338 -17.92 7.38 12.05
C VAL A 338 -16.62 7.40 11.25
N HIS A 339 -15.90 8.54 11.16
CA HIS A 339 -14.69 8.69 10.37
C HIS A 339 -13.62 7.63 10.67
N GLY A 340 -13.42 7.28 11.96
CA GLY A 340 -12.44 6.25 12.33
C GLY A 340 -12.75 4.87 11.75
N ARG A 341 -14.03 4.47 11.76
CA ARG A 341 -14.48 3.20 11.16
C ARG A 341 -14.44 3.23 9.64
N ALA A 342 -14.80 4.37 9.05
CA ALA A 342 -14.73 4.58 7.62
C ALA A 342 -13.29 4.47 7.08
N LEU A 343 -12.31 5.01 7.82
CA LEU A 343 -10.88 4.84 7.53
C LEU A 343 -10.42 3.38 7.67
N GLY A 344 -10.89 2.67 8.69
CA GLY A 344 -10.58 1.25 8.84
C GLY A 344 -11.02 0.42 7.62
N LEU A 345 -12.25 0.65 7.13
CA LEU A 345 -12.74 0.01 5.90
C LEU A 345 -11.98 0.46 4.65
N LEU A 346 -11.53 1.72 4.59
CA LEU A 346 -10.70 2.20 3.49
C LEU A 346 -9.39 1.40 3.40
N VAL A 347 -8.69 1.22 4.52
CA VAL A 347 -7.48 0.40 4.57
C VAL A 347 -7.78 -1.05 4.17
N SER A 348 -8.89 -1.62 4.64
CA SER A 348 -9.31 -2.96 4.25
C SER A 348 -9.57 -3.07 2.74
N ALA A 349 -10.22 -2.07 2.14
CA ALA A 349 -10.48 -2.04 0.70
C ALA A 349 -9.18 -1.93 -0.13
N LEU A 350 -8.19 -1.15 0.35
CA LEU A 350 -6.86 -1.06 -0.28
C LEU A 350 -6.19 -2.44 -0.40
N PHE A 351 -6.11 -3.16 0.71
CA PHE A 351 -5.47 -4.48 0.71
C PHE A 351 -6.31 -5.58 0.06
N LEU A 352 -7.65 -5.44 0.08
CA LEU A 352 -8.55 -6.35 -0.62
C LEU A 352 -8.34 -6.30 -2.12
N GLY A 353 -8.22 -5.11 -2.72
CA GLY A 353 -7.94 -4.98 -4.15
C GLY A 353 -6.56 -5.52 -4.54
N GLN A 354 -5.55 -5.36 -3.68
CA GLN A 354 -4.24 -5.97 -3.88
C GLN A 354 -4.34 -7.51 -3.91
N TRP A 355 -5.09 -8.10 -3.00
CA TRP A 355 -5.30 -9.55 -2.95
C TRP A 355 -6.13 -10.07 -4.12
N LEU A 356 -7.15 -9.32 -4.54
CA LEU A 356 -8.03 -9.71 -5.66
C LEU A 356 -7.34 -9.60 -7.02
N ASN A 357 -6.25 -8.83 -7.17
CA ASN A 357 -5.60 -8.63 -8.46
C ASN A 357 -5.29 -9.93 -9.22
N PRO A 358 -4.62 -10.96 -8.63
CA PRO A 358 -4.36 -12.22 -9.34
C PRO A 358 -5.65 -12.92 -9.79
N TRP A 359 -6.68 -12.91 -8.96
CA TRP A 359 -7.96 -13.58 -9.22
C TRP A 359 -8.76 -12.91 -10.35
N VAL A 360 -8.61 -11.59 -10.51
CA VAL A 360 -9.20 -10.86 -11.64
C VAL A 360 -8.43 -11.11 -12.94
N PHE A 361 -7.10 -11.20 -12.86
CA PHE A 361 -6.27 -11.44 -14.04
C PHE A 361 -6.27 -12.91 -14.50
N ALA A 362 -6.33 -13.88 -13.59
CA ALA A 362 -6.19 -15.30 -13.92
C ALA A 362 -7.16 -15.77 -15.01
N PRO A 363 -8.50 -15.61 -14.89
CA PRO A 363 -9.43 -16.11 -15.90
C PRO A 363 -9.26 -15.42 -17.24
N VAL A 364 -8.92 -14.12 -17.26
CA VAL A 364 -8.70 -13.38 -18.51
C VAL A 364 -7.41 -13.84 -19.18
N ARG A 365 -6.36 -14.09 -18.39
CA ARG A 365 -5.09 -14.61 -18.88
C ARG A 365 -5.21 -16.02 -19.44
N GLU A 366 -5.97 -16.89 -18.77
CA GLU A 366 -6.23 -18.26 -19.23
C GLU A 366 -7.00 -18.27 -20.56
N ALA A 367 -7.99 -17.37 -20.71
CA ALA A 367 -8.82 -17.31 -21.91
C ALA A 367 -8.13 -16.62 -23.11
N ALA A 368 -7.33 -15.59 -22.87
CA ALA A 368 -6.84 -14.68 -23.92
C ALA A 368 -5.31 -14.52 -23.97
N GLY A 369 -4.58 -15.06 -23.00
CA GLY A 369 -3.15 -14.83 -22.83
C GLY A 369 -2.85 -13.54 -22.05
N LEU A 370 -1.61 -13.43 -21.53
CA LEU A 370 -1.25 -12.36 -20.60
C LEU A 370 -1.29 -10.96 -21.24
N SER A 371 -0.76 -10.81 -22.44
CA SER A 371 -0.75 -9.52 -23.15
C SER A 371 -2.17 -9.01 -23.40
N ASN A 372 -3.08 -9.89 -23.88
CA ASN A 372 -4.47 -9.52 -24.09
C ASN A 372 -5.22 -9.24 -22.78
N ALA A 373 -4.85 -9.90 -21.68
CA ALA A 373 -5.42 -9.59 -20.37
C ALA A 373 -5.14 -8.14 -19.96
N PHE A 374 -3.93 -7.63 -20.22
CA PHE A 374 -3.63 -6.21 -20.00
C PHE A 374 -4.47 -5.29 -20.85
N TRP A 375 -4.69 -5.62 -22.13
CA TRP A 375 -5.56 -4.85 -23.02
C TRP A 375 -7.02 -4.84 -22.56
N ILE A 376 -7.56 -6.00 -22.20
CA ILE A 376 -8.97 -6.15 -21.77
C ILE A 376 -9.21 -5.40 -20.45
N ILE A 377 -8.33 -5.61 -19.47
CA ILE A 377 -8.47 -4.98 -18.14
C ILE A 377 -8.20 -3.48 -18.26
N GLY A 378 -7.21 -3.05 -19.06
CA GLY A 378 -6.97 -1.65 -19.34
C GLY A 378 -8.18 -0.98 -20.00
N ALA A 379 -8.81 -1.64 -20.99
CA ALA A 379 -10.03 -1.16 -21.64
C ALA A 379 -11.19 -1.05 -20.64
N ALA A 380 -11.34 -1.97 -19.69
CA ALA A 380 -12.36 -1.88 -18.64
C ALA A 380 -12.19 -0.62 -17.78
N PHE A 381 -10.95 -0.24 -17.43
CA PHE A 381 -10.68 1.02 -16.72
C PHE A 381 -11.00 2.25 -17.58
N VAL A 382 -10.75 2.22 -18.89
CA VAL A 382 -11.12 3.30 -19.81
C VAL A 382 -12.64 3.43 -19.89
N VAL A 383 -13.38 2.32 -19.93
CA VAL A 383 -14.86 2.32 -19.89
C VAL A 383 -15.36 2.93 -18.57
N LEU A 384 -14.75 2.59 -17.43
CA LEU A 384 -15.09 3.22 -16.15
C LEU A 384 -14.80 4.73 -16.16
N CYS A 385 -13.69 5.16 -16.75
CA CYS A 385 -13.38 6.57 -16.93
C CYS A 385 -14.49 7.27 -17.76
N THR A 386 -14.85 6.72 -18.91
CA THR A 386 -15.90 7.30 -19.78
C THR A 386 -17.25 7.34 -19.07
N ALA A 387 -17.60 6.33 -18.29
CA ALA A 387 -18.82 6.29 -17.49
C ALA A 387 -18.83 7.41 -16.40
N LEU A 388 -17.70 7.65 -15.71
CA LEU A 388 -17.56 8.73 -14.74
C LEU A 388 -17.67 10.12 -15.41
N VAL A 389 -17.06 10.29 -16.57
CA VAL A 389 -17.18 11.54 -17.35
C VAL A 389 -18.61 11.77 -17.82
N ALA A 390 -19.27 10.75 -18.37
CA ALA A 390 -20.66 10.83 -18.79
C ALA A 390 -21.59 11.15 -17.62
N TYR A 391 -21.41 10.48 -16.48
CA TYR A 391 -22.15 10.77 -15.25
C TYR A 391 -22.03 12.23 -14.82
N ARG A 392 -20.82 12.79 -14.88
CA ARG A 392 -20.56 14.20 -14.58
C ARG A 392 -21.31 15.13 -15.54
N LEU A 393 -21.26 14.85 -16.84
CA LEU A 393 -21.90 15.68 -17.87
C LEU A 393 -23.43 15.66 -17.77
N VAL A 394 -24.02 14.49 -17.47
CA VAL A 394 -25.48 14.32 -17.36
C VAL A 394 -26.04 14.99 -16.10
N ARG A 395 -25.33 14.88 -14.98
CA ARG A 395 -25.85 15.44 -13.69
C ARG A 395 -25.55 16.91 -13.50
N GLY A 396 -24.71 17.53 -14.34
CA GLY A 396 -24.30 18.93 -14.19
C GLY A 396 -23.68 19.21 -12.80
N GLU A 397 -22.97 18.24 -12.26
CA GLU A 397 -22.67 18.15 -10.84
C GLU A 397 -21.73 19.25 -10.38
N LYS A 398 -22.27 20.15 -9.56
CA LYS A 398 -21.57 20.89 -8.52
C LYS A 398 -21.27 19.97 -7.30
N LEU A 399 -20.79 18.74 -7.52
CA LEU A 399 -20.16 17.94 -6.44
C LEU A 399 -18.83 18.57 -5.99
N ASP A 400 -18.40 19.53 -6.75
CA ASP A 400 -17.19 20.30 -6.58
C ASP A 400 -17.49 21.67 -6.00
N GLY A 401 -18.20 21.71 -4.87
CA GLY A 401 -18.17 22.93 -4.08
C GLY A 401 -16.70 23.30 -3.83
N PRO A 402 -16.28 24.58 -3.99
CA PRO A 402 -14.92 24.98 -3.69
C PRO A 402 -14.56 24.45 -2.30
N ALA A 403 -13.37 23.87 -2.16
CA ALA A 403 -12.85 23.50 -0.85
C ALA A 403 -13.08 24.73 0.05
N ARG A 404 -13.93 24.62 1.06
CA ARG A 404 -14.14 25.70 2.01
C ARG A 404 -12.77 26.08 2.50
N SER A 405 -12.33 27.30 2.17
CA SER A 405 -11.16 27.90 2.77
C SER A 405 -11.33 27.79 4.27
N VAL A 406 -10.59 26.89 4.89
CA VAL A 406 -10.42 26.91 6.35
C VAL A 406 -9.64 28.17 6.63
N SER A 407 -10.37 29.21 7.01
CA SER A 407 -9.83 30.46 7.56
C SER A 407 -9.29 30.20 8.95
#